data_6c2a278961c334d6a1e5e7ccb5206c3e
#
_entry.id   6c2a278961c334d6a1e5e7ccb5206c3e
#
_cell.length_a   1.000
_cell.length_b   1.000
_cell.length_c   1.000
_cell.angle_alpha   90.00
_cell.angle_beta   90.00
_cell.angle_gamma   90.00
#
_symmetry.space_group_name_H-M   'P 1'
#
loop_
_entity.id
_entity.type
_entity.pdbx_description
1 polymer ?
#
loop_
_entity_poly.entity_id
_entity_poly.type
_entity_poly.pdbx_seq_one_letter_code
_entity_poly.pdbx_strand_id
1 'polypeptide(L)'
;MIKKTHIVLLSFLCAALGGCGSSRPLAEKETSPLTVVTATDLHYLSPELTDYGTGFMRMVGNGDGKLTQYAPEITDAFLEEVEKLHPDALILSGDLSFNGEKTSHEELAGKLFKLQEQGIPVLVLPGNHDILYPFAAQFEAETVTRTERVSGEEFRDIYGSLGYQDAAGKDEESLSFLYELSERVWLLLLDANTEDAPGRI
;
A
#
# COMPACT_ATOMS: atom_id res chain seq x y z
N MET A 1 -66.83 53.46 -31.06
CA MET A 1 -66.94 52.91 -29.70
C MET A 1 -65.57 52.29 -29.32
N ILE A 2 -64.76 53.00 -28.58
CA ILE A 2 -63.40 52.60 -28.20
C ILE A 2 -63.48 52.20 -26.73
N LYS A 3 -63.19 50.89 -26.46
CA LYS A 3 -63.12 50.37 -25.10
C LYS A 3 -61.75 50.75 -24.49
N LYS A 4 -61.82 51.48 -23.39
CA LYS A 4 -60.63 51.81 -22.58
C LYS A 4 -60.22 50.59 -21.76
N THR A 5 -59.03 50.08 -22.01
CA THR A 5 -58.41 49.06 -21.19
C THR A 5 -57.58 49.73 -20.10
N HIS A 6 -57.93 49.49 -18.86
CA HIS A 6 -57.20 50.03 -17.71
C HIS A 6 -55.98 49.12 -17.44
N ILE A 7 -54.81 49.68 -17.55
CA ILE A 7 -53.54 49.00 -17.14
C ILE A 7 -53.33 49.35 -15.67
N VAL A 8 -53.42 48.34 -14.82
CA VAL A 8 -53.04 48.43 -13.40
C VAL A 8 -51.54 48.21 -13.31
N LEU A 9 -50.84 49.32 -12.98
CA LEU A 9 -49.41 49.27 -12.73
C LEU A 9 -49.20 48.82 -11.27
N LEU A 10 -48.75 47.54 -11.08
CA LEU A 10 -48.43 47.03 -9.79
C LEU A 10 -46.96 47.35 -9.48
N SER A 11 -46.76 48.34 -8.64
CA SER A 11 -45.44 48.76 -8.16
C SER A 11 -44.93 47.74 -7.12
N PHE A 12 -43.96 46.88 -7.48
CA PHE A 12 -43.25 46.08 -6.51
C PHE A 12 -42.21 46.95 -5.78
N LEU A 13 -42.50 47.21 -4.53
CA LEU A 13 -41.56 47.86 -3.59
C LEU A 13 -40.60 46.79 -3.09
N CYS A 14 -39.40 46.66 -3.69
CA CYS A 14 -38.32 45.84 -3.18
C CYS A 14 -37.74 46.49 -1.92
N ALA A 15 -38.19 46.05 -0.76
CA ALA A 15 -37.50 46.34 0.49
C ALA A 15 -36.17 45.56 0.50
N ALA A 16 -35.06 46.26 0.26
CA ALA A 16 -33.73 45.75 0.47
C ALA A 16 -33.50 45.60 1.98
N LEU A 17 -33.78 44.40 2.51
CA LEU A 17 -33.28 44.00 3.81
C LEU A 17 -31.78 43.72 3.67
N GLY A 18 -30.96 44.72 3.99
CA GLY A 18 -29.52 44.57 4.17
C GLY A 18 -29.24 43.64 5.35
N GLY A 19 -29.28 42.34 5.10
CA GLY A 19 -28.73 41.35 6.00
C GLY A 19 -27.21 41.40 5.88
N CYS A 20 -26.54 42.15 6.76
CA CYS A 20 -25.13 41.90 7.06
C CYS A 20 -25.00 40.50 7.66
N GLY A 21 -25.03 39.50 6.82
CA GLY A 21 -24.56 38.19 7.16
C GLY A 21 -23.03 38.27 7.31
N SER A 22 -22.56 38.47 8.54
CA SER A 22 -21.17 38.13 8.86
C SER A 22 -21.01 36.65 8.57
N SER A 23 -20.48 36.30 7.38
CA SER A 23 -19.93 35.02 7.15
C SER A 23 -18.81 34.82 8.17
N ARG A 24 -19.12 34.13 9.29
CA ARG A 24 -18.08 33.58 10.12
C ARG A 24 -17.19 32.77 9.16
N PRO A 25 -15.88 33.06 9.09
CA PRO A 25 -14.97 32.17 8.43
C PRO A 25 -15.23 30.79 9.08
N LEU A 26 -15.54 29.78 8.27
CA LEU A 26 -15.49 28.43 8.74
C LEU A 26 -14.09 28.31 9.36
N ALA A 27 -14.02 28.09 10.66
CA ALA A 27 -12.75 27.83 11.32
C ALA A 27 -12.10 26.70 10.52
N GLU A 28 -11.01 27.00 9.83
CA GLU A 28 -10.17 25.99 9.24
C GLU A 28 -9.78 25.10 10.41
N LYS A 29 -10.35 23.87 10.41
CA LYS A 29 -9.96 22.85 11.37
C LYS A 29 -8.47 22.65 11.11
N GLU A 30 -7.62 23.12 12.06
CA GLU A 30 -6.18 22.90 11.98
C GLU A 30 -5.98 21.40 11.74
N THR A 31 -5.53 21.05 10.55
CA THR A 31 -5.20 19.67 10.21
C THR A 31 -3.76 19.46 10.62
N SER A 32 -3.55 18.61 11.58
CA SER A 32 -2.21 18.10 11.85
C SER A 32 -1.62 17.54 10.56
N PRO A 33 -0.33 17.79 10.28
CA PRO A 33 0.32 17.18 9.14
C PRO A 33 0.31 15.66 9.30
N LEU A 34 0.04 14.94 8.20
CA LEU A 34 0.12 13.49 8.16
C LEU A 34 1.54 13.06 7.83
N THR A 35 2.01 12.01 8.49
CA THR A 35 3.30 11.37 8.22
C THR A 35 3.07 10.03 7.57
N VAL A 36 3.54 9.87 6.34
CA VAL A 36 3.51 8.59 5.62
C VAL A 36 4.93 8.12 5.39
N VAL A 37 5.24 6.92 5.85
CA VAL A 37 6.51 6.25 5.56
C VAL A 37 6.32 5.38 4.32
N THR A 38 7.27 5.45 3.40
CA THR A 38 7.29 4.58 2.22
C THR A 38 8.61 3.85 2.13
N ALA A 39 8.56 2.57 1.80
CA ALA A 39 9.73 1.75 1.50
C ALA A 39 9.43 0.82 0.32
N THR A 40 10.48 0.35 -0.32
CA THR A 40 10.43 -0.60 -1.44
C THR A 40 11.64 -1.52 -1.36
N ASP A 41 11.64 -2.60 -2.12
CA ASP A 41 12.81 -3.46 -2.33
C ASP A 41 13.37 -4.07 -1.02
N LEU A 42 12.50 -4.54 -0.14
CA LEU A 42 12.93 -5.24 1.07
C LEU A 42 13.68 -6.53 0.73
N HIS A 43 13.30 -7.19 -0.35
CA HIS A 43 13.85 -8.47 -0.80
C HIS A 43 14.03 -9.45 0.36
N TYR A 44 12.99 -9.55 1.19
CA TYR A 44 12.99 -10.39 2.38
C TYR A 44 13.09 -11.86 1.99
N LEU A 45 14.12 -12.54 2.50
CA LEU A 45 14.23 -13.99 2.43
C LEU A 45 14.07 -14.56 3.83
N SER A 46 13.07 -15.44 4.01
CA SER A 46 12.89 -16.14 5.28
C SER A 46 14.13 -16.93 5.64
N PRO A 47 14.62 -16.85 6.90
CA PRO A 47 15.70 -17.70 7.40
C PRO A 47 15.41 -19.21 7.29
N GLU A 48 14.13 -19.60 7.19
CA GLU A 48 13.75 -21.01 6.99
C GLU A 48 14.13 -21.54 5.60
N LEU A 49 14.39 -20.65 4.64
CA LEU A 49 14.73 -21.00 3.27
C LEU A 49 16.24 -21.07 3.01
N THR A 50 17.07 -20.87 4.03
CA THR A 50 18.53 -20.88 3.87
C THR A 50 19.25 -21.36 5.13
N ASP A 51 20.25 -22.17 4.94
CA ASP A 51 21.22 -22.53 5.98
C ASP A 51 22.46 -21.61 5.98
N TYR A 52 22.42 -20.54 5.16
CA TYR A 52 23.55 -19.64 4.91
C TYR A 52 24.79 -20.35 4.36
N GLY A 53 24.62 -21.53 3.75
CA GLY A 53 25.67 -22.35 3.19
C GLY A 53 26.29 -21.78 1.91
N THR A 54 27.21 -22.54 1.34
CA THR A 54 28.00 -22.13 0.17
C THR A 54 27.13 -21.79 -1.06
N GLY A 55 26.02 -22.52 -1.25
CA GLY A 55 25.07 -22.26 -2.34
C GLY A 55 24.43 -20.89 -2.23
N PHE A 56 23.93 -20.56 -1.03
CA PHE A 56 23.37 -19.24 -0.73
C PHE A 56 24.40 -18.13 -0.86
N MET A 57 25.58 -18.28 -0.24
CA MET A 57 26.62 -17.24 -0.29
C MET A 57 27.17 -17.03 -1.69
N ARG A 58 27.16 -18.04 -2.55
CA ARG A 58 27.50 -17.89 -3.97
C ARG A 58 26.45 -17.06 -4.71
N MET A 59 25.17 -17.29 -4.41
CA MET A 59 24.07 -16.50 -4.97
C MET A 59 24.21 -15.03 -4.54
N VAL A 60 24.40 -14.75 -3.25
CA VAL A 60 24.62 -13.39 -2.73
C VAL A 60 25.84 -12.73 -3.39
N GLY A 61 26.96 -13.44 -3.51
CA GLY A 61 28.19 -12.91 -4.11
C GLY A 61 28.09 -12.63 -5.61
N ASN A 62 27.19 -13.30 -6.32
CA ASN A 62 26.91 -13.08 -7.74
C ASN A 62 25.74 -12.12 -7.97
N GLY A 63 25.07 -11.67 -6.91
CA GLY A 63 23.98 -10.73 -6.96
C GLY A 63 24.44 -9.30 -7.27
N ASP A 64 23.49 -8.42 -7.43
CA ASP A 64 23.66 -7.00 -7.79
C ASP A 64 23.95 -6.09 -6.58
N GLY A 65 24.57 -6.63 -5.53
CA GLY A 65 24.93 -5.92 -4.31
C GLY A 65 23.85 -5.89 -3.23
N LYS A 66 22.77 -6.65 -3.40
CA LYS A 66 21.75 -6.82 -2.36
C LYS A 66 22.34 -7.53 -1.14
N LEU A 67 22.01 -7.03 0.04
CA LEU A 67 22.48 -7.61 1.32
C LEU A 67 21.49 -8.69 1.81
N THR A 68 21.12 -9.63 0.95
CA THR A 68 20.09 -10.65 1.20
C THR A 68 20.35 -11.46 2.46
N GLN A 69 21.62 -11.70 2.79
CA GLN A 69 22.01 -12.42 4.02
C GLN A 69 21.65 -11.67 5.30
N TYR A 70 21.35 -10.38 5.23
CA TYR A 70 20.94 -9.53 6.35
C TYR A 70 19.53 -8.98 6.18
N ALA A 71 18.79 -9.43 5.16
CA ALA A 71 17.45 -8.89 4.89
C ALA A 71 16.50 -9.05 6.07
N PRO A 72 16.49 -10.17 6.83
CA PRO A 72 15.65 -10.29 8.03
C PRO A 72 15.98 -9.26 9.09
N GLU A 73 17.26 -9.07 9.44
CA GLU A 73 17.70 -8.14 10.48
C GLU A 73 17.49 -6.68 10.04
N ILE A 74 17.72 -6.36 8.77
CA ILE A 74 17.47 -5.02 8.22
C ILE A 74 15.97 -4.72 8.25
N THR A 75 15.15 -5.69 7.88
CA THR A 75 13.69 -5.54 7.93
C THR A 75 13.22 -5.33 9.36
N ASP A 76 13.70 -6.12 10.32
CA ASP A 76 13.32 -5.98 11.73
C ASP A 76 13.72 -4.61 12.27
N ALA A 77 14.94 -4.17 12.01
CA ALA A 77 15.39 -2.82 12.42
C ALA A 77 14.58 -1.70 11.77
N PHE A 78 14.22 -1.84 10.49
CA PHE A 78 13.34 -0.89 9.81
C PHE A 78 11.96 -0.82 10.47
N LEU A 79 11.34 -1.96 10.76
CA LEU A 79 10.02 -2.02 11.39
C LEU A 79 10.03 -1.45 12.81
N GLU A 80 11.12 -1.67 13.59
CA GLU A 80 11.31 -1.03 14.90
C GLU A 80 11.36 0.52 14.78
N GLU A 81 12.01 1.06 13.78
CA GLU A 81 12.04 2.51 13.56
C GLU A 81 10.68 3.06 13.12
N VAL A 82 9.92 2.31 12.30
CA VAL A 82 8.54 2.66 11.93
C VAL A 82 7.65 2.66 13.18
N GLU A 83 7.77 1.65 14.04
CA GLU A 83 7.03 1.59 15.31
C GLU A 83 7.31 2.80 16.19
N LYS A 84 8.58 3.18 16.37
CA LYS A 84 8.97 4.36 17.17
C LYS A 84 8.46 5.67 16.57
N LEU A 85 8.46 5.78 15.23
CA LEU A 85 7.96 6.96 14.54
C LEU A 85 6.44 7.09 14.61
N HIS A 86 5.72 5.96 14.69
CA HIS A 86 4.26 5.85 14.70
C HIS A 86 3.59 6.70 13.61
N PRO A 87 3.88 6.44 12.33
CA PRO A 87 3.32 7.21 11.22
C PRO A 87 1.83 6.97 11.04
N ASP A 88 1.16 7.85 10.31
CA ASP A 88 -0.25 7.68 9.93
C ASP A 88 -0.46 6.55 8.91
N ALA A 89 0.58 6.16 8.17
CA ALA A 89 0.62 4.94 7.36
C ALA A 89 2.05 4.53 7.01
N LEU A 90 2.25 3.22 6.82
CA LEU A 90 3.41 2.63 6.15
C LEU A 90 2.96 2.08 4.79
N ILE A 91 3.66 2.44 3.72
CA ILE A 91 3.44 1.91 2.37
C ILE A 91 4.68 1.12 1.95
N LEU A 92 4.47 -0.14 1.55
CA LEU A 92 5.50 -0.97 0.94
C LEU A 92 5.13 -1.18 -0.54
N SER A 93 5.96 -0.63 -1.44
CA SER A 93 5.62 -0.48 -2.86
C SER A 93 6.30 -1.51 -3.77
N GLY A 94 6.44 -2.74 -3.30
CA GLY A 94 6.88 -3.88 -4.11
C GLY A 94 8.27 -4.40 -3.78
N ASP A 95 8.62 -5.53 -4.41
CA ASP A 95 9.79 -6.35 -4.18
C ASP A 95 9.96 -6.65 -2.68
N LEU A 96 8.85 -7.12 -2.10
CA LEU A 96 8.72 -7.44 -0.68
C LEU A 96 9.54 -8.67 -0.33
N SER A 97 9.41 -9.73 -1.13
CA SER A 97 10.14 -10.98 -1.01
C SER A 97 11.38 -11.01 -1.90
N PHE A 98 12.29 -11.93 -1.64
CA PHE A 98 13.50 -12.07 -2.44
C PHE A 98 13.18 -12.45 -3.88
N ASN A 99 12.41 -13.52 -4.08
CA ASN A 99 11.99 -13.98 -5.40
C ASN A 99 10.58 -14.61 -5.39
N GLY A 100 9.65 -14.09 -4.60
CA GLY A 100 8.27 -14.56 -4.57
C GLY A 100 8.08 -15.84 -3.76
N GLU A 101 9.01 -16.16 -2.85
CA GLU A 101 8.90 -17.33 -1.99
C GLU A 101 7.72 -17.19 -1.03
N LYS A 102 6.80 -18.16 -1.03
CA LYS A 102 5.60 -18.15 -0.20
C LYS A 102 5.92 -18.01 1.28
N THR A 103 6.89 -18.78 1.76
CA THR A 103 7.35 -18.71 3.16
C THR A 103 7.85 -17.31 3.54
N SER A 104 8.58 -16.64 2.62
CA SER A 104 9.04 -15.27 2.85
C SER A 104 7.87 -14.28 2.96
N HIS A 105 6.87 -14.42 2.09
CA HIS A 105 5.67 -13.59 2.14
C HIS A 105 4.87 -13.79 3.44
N GLU A 106 4.65 -15.04 3.83
CA GLU A 106 3.90 -15.38 5.05
C GLU A 106 4.60 -14.87 6.31
N GLU A 107 5.92 -15.02 6.40
CA GLU A 107 6.69 -14.52 7.54
C GLU A 107 6.71 -12.98 7.58
N LEU A 108 6.97 -12.32 6.44
CA LEU A 108 6.95 -10.86 6.36
C LEU A 108 5.57 -10.30 6.71
N ALA A 109 4.49 -10.88 6.17
CA ALA A 109 3.13 -10.49 6.52
C ALA A 109 2.90 -10.56 8.04
N GLY A 110 3.34 -11.65 8.69
CA GLY A 110 3.25 -11.79 10.15
C GLY A 110 4.00 -10.69 10.93
N LYS A 111 5.12 -10.19 10.40
CA LYS A 111 5.85 -9.05 10.98
C LYS A 111 5.06 -7.75 10.80
N LEU A 112 4.52 -7.51 9.61
CA LEU A 112 3.74 -6.31 9.27
C LEU A 112 2.41 -6.23 10.04
N PHE A 113 1.76 -7.37 10.29
CA PHE A 113 0.55 -7.43 11.12
C PHE A 113 0.77 -6.88 12.53
N LYS A 114 1.94 -7.10 13.12
CA LYS A 114 2.25 -6.58 14.45
C LYS A 114 2.24 -5.05 14.49
N LEU A 115 2.68 -4.37 13.43
CA LEU A 115 2.56 -2.91 13.33
C LEU A 115 1.11 -2.47 13.22
N GLN A 116 0.31 -3.19 12.45
CA GLN A 116 -1.11 -2.89 12.29
C GLN A 116 -1.88 -3.09 13.61
N GLU A 117 -1.54 -4.12 14.40
CA GLU A 117 -2.09 -4.32 15.75
C GLU A 117 -1.76 -3.17 16.71
N GLN A 118 -0.69 -2.44 16.45
CA GLN A 118 -0.31 -1.23 17.19
C GLN A 118 -1.00 0.05 16.68
N GLY A 119 -1.87 -0.08 15.67
CA GLY A 119 -2.64 1.02 15.11
C GLY A 119 -1.94 1.79 13.99
N ILE A 120 -0.87 1.24 13.41
CA ILE A 120 -0.21 1.80 12.23
C ILE A 120 -0.78 1.13 10.98
N PRO A 121 -1.56 1.82 10.14
CA PRO A 121 -2.01 1.27 8.86
C PRO A 121 -0.83 0.86 7.99
N VAL A 122 -0.80 -0.39 7.54
CA VAL A 122 0.22 -0.91 6.62
C VAL A 122 -0.45 -1.26 5.31
N LEU A 123 0.08 -0.73 4.22
CA LEU A 123 -0.45 -0.90 2.87
C LEU A 123 0.64 -1.49 1.98
N VAL A 124 0.33 -2.57 1.27
CA VAL A 124 1.32 -3.28 0.46
C VAL A 124 0.89 -3.40 -1.00
N LEU A 125 1.87 -3.34 -1.89
CA LEU A 125 1.75 -3.67 -3.30
C LEU A 125 2.80 -4.71 -3.67
N PRO A 126 2.55 -5.58 -4.66
CA PRO A 126 3.59 -6.44 -5.19
C PRO A 126 4.54 -5.68 -6.10
N GLY A 127 5.80 -6.12 -6.12
CA GLY A 127 6.78 -5.82 -7.15
C GLY A 127 6.89 -6.94 -8.18
N ASN A 128 7.82 -6.79 -9.11
CA ASN A 128 8.04 -7.80 -10.14
C ASN A 128 8.67 -9.10 -9.59
N HIS A 129 9.29 -9.07 -8.41
CA HIS A 129 9.83 -10.26 -7.76
C HIS A 129 8.80 -11.04 -6.94
N ASP A 130 7.61 -10.49 -6.66
CA ASP A 130 6.73 -11.04 -5.63
C ASP A 130 5.76 -12.12 -6.13
N ILE A 131 5.30 -12.02 -7.39
CA ILE A 131 4.23 -12.89 -7.89
C ILE A 131 4.75 -13.77 -9.02
N LEU A 132 4.60 -15.09 -8.85
CA LEU A 132 4.97 -16.15 -9.79
C LEU A 132 6.40 -16.02 -10.36
N TYR A 133 7.28 -15.34 -9.65
CA TYR A 133 8.64 -15.13 -10.10
C TYR A 133 9.38 -16.48 -10.25
N PRO A 134 10.05 -16.72 -11.37
CA PRO A 134 10.51 -18.06 -11.72
C PRO A 134 11.71 -18.54 -10.91
N PHE A 135 12.31 -17.67 -10.09
CA PHE A 135 13.53 -17.97 -9.35
C PHE A 135 13.35 -18.18 -7.85
N ALA A 136 12.10 -18.26 -7.36
CA ALA A 136 11.83 -18.62 -5.96
C ALA A 136 12.56 -19.89 -5.57
N ALA A 137 13.36 -19.85 -4.51
CA ALA A 137 14.28 -20.92 -4.17
C ALA A 137 14.52 -21.04 -2.66
N GLN A 138 14.92 -22.24 -2.25
CA GLN A 138 15.52 -22.53 -0.96
C GLN A 138 16.95 -23.04 -1.14
N PHE A 139 17.76 -22.86 -0.10
CA PHE A 139 19.19 -23.09 -0.13
C PHE A 139 19.60 -24.02 1.00
N GLU A 140 20.26 -25.13 0.64
CA GLU A 140 20.81 -26.11 1.59
C GLU A 140 22.20 -26.52 1.16
N ALA A 141 23.20 -26.26 1.96
CA ALA A 141 24.61 -26.49 1.67
C ALA A 141 25.04 -25.84 0.35
N GLU A 142 25.34 -26.65 -0.68
CA GLU A 142 25.67 -26.19 -2.04
C GLU A 142 24.47 -26.19 -2.99
N THR A 143 23.32 -26.72 -2.53
CA THR A 143 22.16 -27.00 -3.37
C THR A 143 21.20 -25.81 -3.36
N VAL A 144 20.65 -25.51 -4.55
CA VAL A 144 19.57 -24.54 -4.74
C VAL A 144 18.38 -25.28 -5.34
N THR A 145 17.27 -25.32 -4.64
CA THR A 145 16.04 -25.99 -5.09
C THR A 145 14.90 -24.99 -5.20
N ARG A 146 13.98 -25.23 -6.15
CA ARG A 146 12.78 -24.39 -6.26
C ARG A 146 11.85 -24.62 -5.08
N THR A 147 11.21 -23.55 -4.65
CA THR A 147 10.19 -23.59 -3.59
C THR A 147 8.85 -23.04 -4.08
N GLU A 148 7.82 -23.08 -3.24
CA GLU A 148 6.50 -22.56 -3.54
C GLU A 148 6.55 -21.04 -3.75
N ARG A 149 5.75 -20.60 -4.72
CA ARG A 149 5.59 -19.19 -5.10
C ARG A 149 4.15 -18.78 -4.83
N VAL A 150 3.91 -17.49 -4.70
CA VAL A 150 2.55 -16.96 -4.58
C VAL A 150 2.00 -16.52 -5.95
N SER A 151 0.72 -16.78 -6.17
CA SER A 151 -0.08 -16.15 -7.22
C SER A 151 -0.59 -14.77 -6.75
N GLY A 152 -1.19 -13.99 -7.65
CA GLY A 152 -1.84 -12.73 -7.27
C GLY A 152 -2.99 -12.92 -6.27
N GLU A 153 -3.75 -14.01 -6.39
CA GLU A 153 -4.81 -14.38 -5.45
C GLU A 153 -4.23 -14.70 -4.07
N GLU A 154 -3.21 -15.57 -4.01
CA GLU A 154 -2.53 -15.91 -2.75
C GLU A 154 -1.85 -14.68 -2.10
N PHE A 155 -1.28 -13.78 -2.90
CA PHE A 155 -0.73 -12.52 -2.41
C PHE A 155 -1.83 -11.67 -1.74
N ARG A 156 -2.98 -11.53 -2.39
CA ARG A 156 -4.14 -10.81 -1.84
C ARG A 156 -4.66 -11.46 -0.56
N ASP A 157 -4.61 -12.78 -0.45
CA ASP A 157 -5.01 -13.51 0.75
C ASP A 157 -4.01 -13.31 1.90
N ILE A 158 -2.72 -13.47 1.63
CA ILE A 158 -1.65 -13.30 2.63
C ILE A 158 -1.64 -11.89 3.22
N TYR A 159 -1.77 -10.88 2.36
CA TYR A 159 -1.73 -9.47 2.75
C TYR A 159 -3.11 -8.82 2.90
N GLY A 160 -4.18 -9.61 2.98
CA GLY A 160 -5.58 -9.13 2.93
C GLY A 160 -5.88 -7.98 3.87
N SER A 161 -5.49 -8.06 5.14
CA SER A 161 -5.72 -7.01 6.12
C SER A 161 -4.74 -5.83 6.00
N LEU A 162 -3.69 -5.95 5.19
CA LEU A 162 -2.70 -4.88 4.94
C LEU A 162 -3.12 -4.00 3.75
N GLY A 163 -4.32 -3.46 3.82
CA GLY A 163 -4.89 -2.52 2.86
C GLY A 163 -6.04 -3.08 2.03
N TYR A 164 -5.96 -4.34 1.57
CA TYR A 164 -6.94 -4.88 0.62
C TYR A 164 -8.35 -5.04 1.20
N GLN A 165 -8.49 -5.46 2.46
CA GLN A 165 -9.81 -5.66 3.09
C GLN A 165 -10.52 -4.34 3.34
N ASP A 166 -9.78 -3.31 3.75
CA ASP A 166 -10.30 -1.99 4.11
C ASP A 166 -10.26 -1.00 2.94
N ALA A 167 -9.94 -1.46 1.73
CA ALA A 167 -9.87 -0.62 0.55
C ALA A 167 -11.24 -0.02 0.21
N ALA A 168 -11.28 1.30 0.00
CA ALA A 168 -12.47 2.02 -0.44
C ALA A 168 -12.87 1.70 -1.90
N GLY A 169 -11.92 1.21 -2.69
CA GLY A 169 -12.12 0.72 -4.05
C GLY A 169 -11.00 -0.23 -4.45
N LYS A 170 -11.30 -1.21 -5.27
CA LYS A 170 -10.36 -2.23 -5.76
C LYS A 170 -10.48 -2.35 -7.26
N ASP A 171 -9.38 -2.63 -7.92
CA ASP A 171 -9.38 -3.06 -9.30
C ASP A 171 -9.59 -4.58 -9.34
N GLU A 172 -10.49 -5.05 -10.20
CA GLU A 172 -10.78 -6.48 -10.36
C GLU A 172 -9.72 -7.20 -11.20
N GLU A 173 -8.98 -6.45 -12.03
CA GLU A 173 -7.99 -7.00 -12.97
C GLU A 173 -6.54 -6.82 -12.50
N SER A 174 -6.31 -6.13 -11.37
CA SER A 174 -4.97 -5.92 -10.79
C SER A 174 -4.99 -5.96 -9.27
N LEU A 175 -3.84 -5.79 -8.66
CA LEU A 175 -3.71 -5.61 -7.21
C LEU A 175 -3.73 -4.13 -6.80
N SER A 176 -4.22 -3.25 -7.69
CA SER A 176 -4.41 -1.83 -7.39
C SER A 176 -5.61 -1.61 -6.49
N PHE A 177 -5.49 -0.66 -5.59
CA PHE A 177 -6.58 -0.29 -4.70
C PHE A 177 -6.52 1.16 -4.24
N LEU A 178 -7.64 1.65 -3.73
CA LEU A 178 -7.80 2.98 -3.17
C LEU A 178 -8.02 2.86 -1.66
N TYR A 179 -7.23 3.58 -0.88
CA TYR A 179 -7.32 3.59 0.58
C TYR A 179 -7.62 5.00 1.09
N GLU A 180 -8.62 5.13 1.97
CA GLU A 180 -8.96 6.39 2.62
C GLU A 180 -8.15 6.54 3.91
N LEU A 181 -7.06 7.31 3.86
CA LEU A 181 -6.23 7.58 5.02
C LEU A 181 -6.89 8.55 5.99
N SER A 182 -7.66 9.50 5.45
CA SER A 182 -8.45 10.46 6.23
C SER A 182 -9.57 11.04 5.37
N GLU A 183 -10.50 11.79 5.95
CA GLU A 183 -11.58 12.52 5.23
C GLU A 183 -11.07 13.35 4.04
N ARG A 184 -9.77 13.69 3.99
CA ARG A 184 -9.17 14.58 2.99
C ARG A 184 -8.06 13.95 2.16
N VAL A 185 -7.52 12.81 2.59
CA VAL A 185 -6.37 12.18 1.96
C VAL A 185 -6.72 10.75 1.58
N TRP A 186 -6.64 10.51 0.30
CA TRP A 186 -6.85 9.20 -0.29
C TRP A 186 -5.54 8.76 -0.94
N LEU A 187 -5.17 7.52 -0.73
CA LEU A 187 -3.98 6.91 -1.28
C LEU A 187 -4.41 5.98 -2.41
N LEU A 188 -3.98 6.28 -3.62
CA LEU A 188 -4.15 5.40 -4.77
C LEU A 188 -2.89 4.55 -4.92
N LEU A 189 -3.01 3.28 -4.63
CA LEU A 189 -1.95 2.29 -4.76
C LEU A 189 -2.11 1.58 -6.10
N LEU A 190 -1.12 1.73 -6.97
CA LEU A 190 -1.16 1.19 -8.34
C LEU A 190 -0.18 0.02 -8.48
N ASP A 191 -0.72 -1.15 -8.77
CA ASP A 191 0.09 -2.27 -9.26
C ASP A 191 0.48 -1.98 -10.71
N ALA A 192 1.73 -1.61 -10.90
CA ALA A 192 2.30 -1.28 -12.20
C ALA A 192 3.02 -2.47 -12.87
N ASN A 193 2.89 -3.66 -12.30
CA ASN A 193 3.49 -4.85 -12.89
C ASN A 193 2.68 -5.27 -14.12
N THR A 194 3.39 -5.57 -15.22
CA THR A 194 2.73 -5.98 -16.45
C THR A 194 2.27 -7.44 -16.39
N GLU A 195 1.19 -7.73 -17.13
CA GLU A 195 0.52 -9.04 -17.17
C GLU A 195 1.30 -10.16 -17.88
N ASP A 196 2.57 -9.95 -18.22
CA ASP A 196 3.35 -10.90 -19.02
C ASP A 196 3.66 -12.23 -18.29
N ALA A 197 3.23 -12.39 -17.02
CA ALA A 197 3.29 -13.64 -16.31
C ALA A 197 1.91 -14.34 -16.29
N PRO A 198 1.74 -15.49 -16.94
CA PRO A 198 0.49 -16.26 -16.89
C PRO A 198 0.09 -16.57 -15.44
N GLY A 199 -1.12 -16.18 -15.03
CA GLY A 199 -1.65 -16.42 -13.69
C GLY A 199 -1.40 -15.28 -12.70
N ARG A 200 -1.11 -14.08 -13.16
CA ARG A 200 -0.94 -12.94 -12.28
C ARG A 200 -2.25 -12.44 -11.67
N ILE A 201 -3.39 -12.65 -12.32
CA ILE A 201 -4.75 -12.60 -11.73
C ILE A 201 -5.69 -13.43 -12.58
#